data_93b8a5b6e993fa223c1fdde63b1962b9
#
_entry.id   93b8a5b6e993fa223c1fdde63b1962b9
#
_cell.length_a   1.000
_cell.length_b   1.000
_cell.length_c   1.000
_cell.angle_alpha   90.00
_cell.angle_beta   90.00
_cell.angle_gamma   90.00
#
_symmetry.space_group_name_H-M   'P 1'
#
loop_
_entity.id
_entity.type
_entity.pdbx_description
1 polymer ?
#
loop_
_entity_poly.entity_id
_entity_poly.type
_entity_poly.pdbx_seq_one_letter_code
_entity_poly.pdbx_strand_id
1 'polypeptide(L)'
;MYYSSGNYEAFARPRKPKDVDRKSAYLVGTGLVALTAACYLVRDGQMKGEHVHLFEKGAIPGGACDGYQYPGIGYVMRGGREMDDHFEVMWDLFRSIPSIETEGVSVLDEYYWLNKKDPNVSLCRATEQQGRDAHTDGRFGLSDRGCMEIMKLFFTPDEQLYDKRITDVFDAEVLGSNFWLYWRTMFAFENWHSALEMKLYLKRYVHHVGGLPDLRALRFTKYNQYESMILPMIRYLEGYGVRFHYNTKVTNIEFDCADGKKQARTICLLVDDHEERVDLTENDLVFITNGGCVENSSIGAQDQPAALDTVLHPGNGWDLWKKIAAQDPAFGHPEKFCSDPEQTNWMSATVTTLDERIVPYIQNICKRDPFSGGVVTGGIVTIRDSNWLLSWTFNRQPQFRNQPKGQLVGWLYGLFSDTPGNYVKKPMRDCTGKEICMEWLYHLGVPEPEIEDLAEHSANTVPVMMPYITAFFMPRAAGDRPAVVPEGAVNFAFLGQFAETPRDTIFTTEYSMRTGMEAVYTLLDIDRGVPEVWGSTYDVRDLLNAAVQLRDGRPLSDLKMRWIERFALGKVIDRVQETDLGRLLQEYKII
;
A
#
# COMPACT_ATOMS: atom_id res chain seq x y z
N MET A 1 2.79 -18.52 1.83
CA MET A 1 2.56 -19.99 1.69
C MET A 1 1.10 -20.28 1.96
N TYR A 2 0.51 -21.14 1.18
CA TYR A 2 -0.88 -21.52 1.34
C TYR A 2 -0.98 -22.66 2.33
N TYR A 3 -1.64 -22.48 3.46
CA TYR A 3 -1.87 -23.53 4.42
C TYR A 3 -3.17 -24.25 4.10
N SER A 4 -3.04 -25.51 3.80
CA SER A 4 -4.18 -26.44 3.77
C SER A 4 -4.45 -26.93 5.19
N SER A 5 -5.71 -26.98 5.59
CA SER A 5 -6.13 -27.69 6.81
C SER A 5 -5.97 -29.22 6.69
N GLY A 6 -5.42 -29.72 5.59
CA GLY A 6 -5.42 -31.12 5.21
C GLY A 6 -6.67 -31.52 4.41
N ASN A 7 -7.61 -30.63 4.27
CA ASN A 7 -8.83 -30.86 3.49
C ASN A 7 -8.64 -30.36 2.04
N TYR A 8 -8.11 -31.21 1.17
CA TYR A 8 -7.89 -30.88 -0.23
C TYR A 8 -9.17 -30.57 -1.00
N GLU A 9 -10.29 -31.15 -0.62
CA GLU A 9 -11.58 -30.87 -1.23
C GLU A 9 -11.99 -29.43 -0.97
N ALA A 10 -11.91 -28.98 0.27
CA ALA A 10 -12.22 -27.60 0.65
C ALA A 10 -11.26 -26.60 -0.02
N PHE A 11 -9.98 -26.96 -0.17
CA PHE A 11 -9.00 -26.16 -0.88
C PHE A 11 -9.35 -25.97 -2.35
N ALA A 12 -9.75 -27.04 -3.04
CA ALA A 12 -10.08 -27.02 -4.46
C ALA A 12 -11.49 -26.44 -4.72
N ARG A 13 -12.45 -26.80 -3.88
CA ARG A 13 -13.87 -26.44 -4.02
C ARG A 13 -14.50 -26.34 -2.63
N PRO A 14 -14.54 -25.15 -2.02
CA PRO A 14 -15.22 -24.95 -0.75
C PRO A 14 -16.68 -25.42 -0.85
N ARG A 15 -17.16 -26.07 0.17
CA ARG A 15 -18.58 -26.44 0.23
C ARG A 15 -19.42 -25.18 0.29
N LYS A 16 -20.57 -25.24 -0.36
CA LYS A 16 -21.54 -24.16 -0.29
C LYS A 16 -21.94 -23.93 1.18
N PRO A 17 -21.77 -22.73 1.73
CA PRO A 17 -22.14 -22.43 3.10
C PRO A 17 -23.62 -22.67 3.35
N LYS A 18 -23.95 -23.10 4.58
CA LYS A 18 -25.32 -23.34 4.97
C LYS A 18 -26.17 -22.09 4.86
N ASP A 19 -27.35 -22.21 4.33
CA ASP A 19 -28.37 -21.16 4.20
C ASP A 19 -27.94 -19.92 3.40
N VAL A 20 -26.81 -19.97 2.65
CA VAL A 20 -26.30 -18.84 1.88
C VAL A 20 -27.30 -18.30 0.85
N ASP A 21 -28.17 -19.15 0.30
CA ASP A 21 -29.23 -18.73 -0.64
C ASP A 21 -30.30 -17.81 -0.02
N ARG A 22 -30.36 -17.74 1.33
CA ARG A 22 -31.26 -16.86 2.07
C ARG A 22 -30.59 -15.60 2.57
N LYS A 23 -29.26 -15.49 2.38
CA LYS A 23 -28.45 -14.37 2.86
C LYS A 23 -28.34 -13.31 1.79
N SER A 24 -28.29 -12.06 2.23
CA SER A 24 -27.86 -10.92 1.44
C SER A 24 -26.59 -10.31 2.02
N ALA A 25 -25.81 -9.66 1.20
CA ALA A 25 -24.58 -8.99 1.62
C ALA A 25 -24.58 -7.53 1.16
N TYR A 26 -24.29 -6.64 2.10
CA TYR A 26 -24.22 -5.20 1.90
C TYR A 26 -22.81 -4.71 2.20
N LEU A 27 -22.15 -4.14 1.20
CA LEU A 27 -20.75 -3.72 1.29
C LEU A 27 -20.65 -2.19 1.19
N VAL A 28 -19.96 -1.59 2.12
CA VAL A 28 -19.72 -0.13 2.16
C VAL A 28 -18.48 0.19 1.32
N GLY A 29 -18.70 0.96 0.26
CA GLY A 29 -17.67 1.33 -0.72
C GLY A 29 -17.48 0.30 -1.84
N THR A 30 -16.74 0.72 -2.87
CA THR A 30 -16.31 -0.10 -4.00
C THR A 30 -14.80 -0.08 -4.18
N GLY A 31 -14.05 0.17 -3.11
CA GLY A 31 -12.59 0.04 -3.10
C GLY A 31 -12.15 -1.42 -3.21
N LEU A 32 -10.84 -1.61 -3.37
CA LEU A 32 -10.22 -2.93 -3.57
C LEU A 32 -10.73 -3.97 -2.57
N VAL A 33 -10.87 -3.61 -1.29
CA VAL A 33 -11.28 -4.56 -0.25
C VAL A 33 -12.74 -4.99 -0.39
N ALA A 34 -13.65 -4.05 -0.66
CA ALA A 34 -15.07 -4.37 -0.83
C ALA A 34 -15.30 -5.22 -2.09
N LEU A 35 -14.62 -4.89 -3.19
CA LEU A 35 -14.62 -5.70 -4.40
C LEU A 35 -14.06 -7.11 -4.15
N THR A 36 -13.00 -7.23 -3.34
CA THR A 36 -12.42 -8.51 -2.94
C THR A 36 -13.42 -9.34 -2.15
N ALA A 37 -14.05 -8.75 -1.14
CA ALA A 37 -15.10 -9.44 -0.36
C ALA A 37 -16.25 -9.89 -1.26
N ALA A 38 -16.72 -9.02 -2.17
CA ALA A 38 -17.77 -9.39 -3.13
C ALA A 38 -17.36 -10.56 -4.04
N CYS A 39 -16.10 -10.56 -4.54
CA CYS A 39 -15.59 -11.68 -5.34
C CYS A 39 -15.55 -12.99 -4.54
N TYR A 40 -15.13 -12.98 -3.29
CA TYR A 40 -15.13 -14.18 -2.45
C TYR A 40 -16.55 -14.62 -2.07
N LEU A 41 -17.48 -13.69 -1.86
CA LEU A 41 -18.90 -14.02 -1.63
C LEU A 41 -19.49 -14.82 -2.80
N VAL A 42 -19.24 -14.42 -4.04
CA VAL A 42 -19.79 -15.12 -5.21
C VAL A 42 -18.97 -16.35 -5.60
N ARG A 43 -17.63 -16.34 -5.48
CA ARG A 43 -16.75 -17.44 -5.89
C ARG A 43 -16.77 -18.60 -4.89
N ASP A 44 -16.42 -18.31 -3.63
CA ASP A 44 -16.22 -19.31 -2.58
C ASP A 44 -17.44 -19.44 -1.67
N GLY A 45 -18.10 -18.33 -1.35
CA GLY A 45 -19.36 -18.29 -0.65
C GLY A 45 -20.54 -18.79 -1.47
N GLN A 46 -20.40 -18.85 -2.80
CA GLN A 46 -21.44 -19.30 -3.72
C GLN A 46 -22.79 -18.57 -3.51
N MET A 47 -22.70 -17.32 -3.04
CA MET A 47 -23.85 -16.43 -2.91
C MET A 47 -24.30 -15.96 -4.28
N LYS A 48 -25.60 -15.84 -4.49
CA LYS A 48 -26.14 -15.30 -5.75
C LYS A 48 -25.74 -13.82 -5.87
N GLY A 49 -25.24 -13.42 -7.03
CA GLY A 49 -24.80 -12.04 -7.23
C GLY A 49 -25.88 -10.99 -7.01
N GLU A 50 -27.15 -11.32 -7.35
CA GLU A 50 -28.29 -10.43 -7.10
C GLU A 50 -28.56 -10.12 -5.62
N HIS A 51 -27.97 -10.91 -4.69
CA HIS A 51 -28.02 -10.70 -3.25
C HIS A 51 -26.79 -9.95 -2.71
N VAL A 52 -25.85 -9.57 -3.57
CA VAL A 52 -24.64 -8.83 -3.18
C VAL A 52 -24.76 -7.37 -3.65
N HIS A 53 -24.76 -6.44 -2.70
CA HIS A 53 -24.99 -5.01 -2.93
C HIS A 53 -23.76 -4.21 -2.48
N LEU A 54 -23.19 -3.42 -3.38
CA LEU A 54 -22.10 -2.48 -3.05
C LEU A 54 -22.63 -1.05 -3.13
N PHE A 55 -22.38 -0.27 -2.07
CA PHE A 55 -22.77 1.14 -1.99
C PHE A 55 -21.55 2.03 -2.21
N GLU A 56 -21.55 2.81 -3.26
CA GLU A 56 -20.47 3.74 -3.61
C GLU A 56 -20.97 5.19 -3.55
N LYS A 57 -20.30 6.02 -2.75
CA LYS A 57 -20.66 7.44 -2.62
C LYS A 57 -20.41 8.26 -3.88
N GLY A 58 -19.48 7.81 -4.72
CA GLY A 58 -19.11 8.49 -5.97
C GLY A 58 -19.66 7.79 -7.20
N ALA A 59 -19.27 8.32 -8.36
CA ALA A 59 -19.62 7.76 -9.66
C ALA A 59 -18.54 6.77 -10.18
N ILE A 60 -17.34 6.77 -9.58
CA ILE A 60 -16.19 5.98 -10.03
C ILE A 60 -15.79 5.00 -8.93
N PRO A 61 -15.84 3.69 -9.21
CA PRO A 61 -15.40 2.68 -8.26
C PRO A 61 -13.87 2.60 -8.17
N GLY A 62 -13.34 1.84 -7.18
CA GLY A 62 -11.92 1.53 -7.06
C GLY A 62 -11.24 2.14 -5.84
N GLY A 63 -11.86 3.13 -5.20
CA GLY A 63 -11.33 3.75 -3.97
C GLY A 63 -9.92 4.32 -4.18
N ALA A 64 -8.95 3.83 -3.39
CA ALA A 64 -7.55 4.27 -3.48
C ALA A 64 -6.78 3.66 -4.69
N CYS A 65 -7.28 2.58 -5.29
CA CYS A 65 -6.68 1.97 -6.48
C CYS A 65 -7.24 2.63 -7.74
N ASP A 66 -6.92 3.90 -7.91
CA ASP A 66 -7.35 4.72 -9.04
C ASP A 66 -6.33 4.75 -10.19
N GLY A 67 -6.75 5.29 -11.27
CA GLY A 67 -6.02 5.58 -12.50
C GLY A 67 -7.05 6.03 -13.52
N TYR A 68 -7.33 7.34 -13.56
CA TYR A 68 -8.41 7.87 -14.36
C TYR A 68 -7.98 9.11 -15.15
N GLN A 69 -8.53 9.25 -16.35
CA GLN A 69 -8.36 10.47 -17.15
C GLN A 69 -9.55 11.41 -16.90
N TYR A 70 -9.31 12.50 -16.21
CA TYR A 70 -10.33 13.53 -15.99
C TYR A 70 -10.40 14.46 -17.18
N PRO A 71 -11.59 14.65 -17.79
CA PRO A 71 -11.76 15.54 -18.93
C PRO A 71 -11.33 16.97 -18.61
N GLY A 72 -10.49 17.55 -19.47
CA GLY A 72 -9.97 18.92 -19.31
C GLY A 72 -8.88 19.09 -18.25
N ILE A 73 -8.55 18.04 -17.47
CA ILE A 73 -7.54 18.09 -16.41
C ILE A 73 -6.33 17.22 -16.80
N GLY A 74 -6.56 15.94 -17.13
CA GLY A 74 -5.50 15.02 -17.50
C GLY A 74 -5.55 13.66 -16.78
N TYR A 75 -4.46 12.92 -16.86
CA TYR A 75 -4.31 11.64 -16.17
C TYR A 75 -4.01 11.85 -14.69
N VAL A 76 -4.64 11.05 -13.83
CA VAL A 76 -4.46 11.11 -12.38
C VAL A 76 -4.23 9.72 -11.82
N MET A 77 -3.15 9.56 -11.04
CA MET A 77 -2.87 8.43 -10.18
C MET A 77 -2.52 8.96 -8.79
N ARG A 78 -3.21 8.49 -7.74
CA ARG A 78 -2.96 8.95 -6.35
C ARG A 78 -1.83 8.21 -5.64
N GLY A 79 -1.20 7.23 -6.26
CA GLY A 79 -0.05 6.52 -5.70
C GLY A 79 0.53 5.50 -6.63
N GLY A 80 1.80 5.17 -6.42
CA GLY A 80 2.41 3.93 -6.90
C GLY A 80 1.77 2.73 -6.18
N ARG A 81 1.73 1.59 -6.83
CA ARG A 81 1.20 0.36 -6.24
C ARG A 81 2.15 -0.77 -6.58
N GLU A 82 3.20 -0.82 -5.81
CA GLU A 82 4.18 -1.89 -5.86
C GLU A 82 3.57 -3.17 -5.27
N MET A 83 3.93 -4.30 -5.84
CA MET A 83 3.43 -5.61 -5.44
C MET A 83 4.58 -6.56 -5.13
N ASP A 84 4.26 -7.62 -4.37
CA ASP A 84 5.17 -8.67 -3.97
C ASP A 84 4.69 -10.02 -4.50
N ASP A 85 5.63 -10.93 -4.77
CA ASP A 85 5.32 -12.30 -5.13
C ASP A 85 4.62 -13.07 -3.98
N HIS A 86 4.77 -12.58 -2.73
CA HIS A 86 4.14 -13.12 -1.52
C HIS A 86 2.89 -12.33 -1.08
N PHE A 87 2.07 -11.90 -2.03
CA PHE A 87 0.72 -11.40 -1.82
C PHE A 87 -0.29 -12.54 -2.04
N GLU A 88 -0.33 -13.49 -1.09
CA GLU A 88 -0.96 -14.79 -1.24
C GLU A 88 -2.48 -14.70 -1.48
N VAL A 89 -3.18 -13.83 -0.78
CA VAL A 89 -4.63 -13.64 -0.96
C VAL A 89 -4.92 -12.94 -2.28
N MET A 90 -4.11 -11.95 -2.62
CA MET A 90 -4.23 -11.21 -3.87
C MET A 90 -4.10 -12.16 -5.07
N TRP A 91 -3.07 -13.01 -5.09
CA TRP A 91 -2.85 -13.92 -6.21
C TRP A 91 -3.83 -15.10 -6.22
N ASP A 92 -4.31 -15.55 -5.04
CA ASP A 92 -5.41 -16.51 -4.98
C ASP A 92 -6.68 -15.98 -5.66
N LEU A 93 -7.00 -14.72 -5.46
CA LEU A 93 -8.16 -14.14 -6.13
C LEU A 93 -7.91 -13.92 -7.63
N PHE A 94 -6.81 -13.28 -7.99
CA PHE A 94 -6.54 -12.89 -9.38
C PHE A 94 -6.26 -14.06 -10.33
N ARG A 95 -5.97 -15.26 -9.84
CA ARG A 95 -5.96 -16.48 -10.67
C ARG A 95 -7.34 -16.83 -11.24
N SER A 96 -8.40 -16.31 -10.62
CA SER A 96 -9.80 -16.57 -11.01
C SER A 96 -10.44 -15.42 -11.78
N ILE A 97 -9.84 -14.23 -11.75
CA ILE A 97 -10.36 -13.04 -12.43
C ILE A 97 -9.81 -13.02 -13.87
N PRO A 98 -10.68 -13.07 -14.91
CA PRO A 98 -10.21 -12.99 -16.30
C PRO A 98 -9.52 -11.66 -16.61
N SER A 99 -8.43 -11.72 -17.38
CA SER A 99 -7.82 -10.52 -17.95
C SER A 99 -8.78 -9.87 -18.94
N ILE A 100 -8.78 -8.53 -18.98
CA ILE A 100 -9.53 -7.77 -19.99
C ILE A 100 -8.70 -7.48 -21.24
N GLU A 101 -7.42 -7.82 -21.22
CA GLU A 101 -6.47 -7.60 -22.31
C GLU A 101 -6.32 -8.83 -23.20
N THR A 102 -6.23 -9.99 -22.57
CA THR A 102 -5.90 -11.24 -23.24
C THR A 102 -6.98 -12.27 -22.94
N GLU A 103 -7.66 -12.72 -23.99
CA GLU A 103 -8.69 -13.75 -23.87
C GLU A 103 -8.11 -15.08 -23.38
N GLY A 104 -8.81 -15.74 -22.48
CA GLY A 104 -8.47 -17.07 -21.98
C GLY A 104 -7.38 -17.12 -20.91
N VAL A 105 -6.88 -15.96 -20.43
CA VAL A 105 -5.90 -15.87 -19.34
C VAL A 105 -6.46 -15.10 -18.16
N SER A 106 -5.92 -15.35 -16.96
CA SER A 106 -6.27 -14.60 -15.76
C SER A 106 -5.41 -13.33 -15.60
N VAL A 107 -5.84 -12.43 -14.73
CA VAL A 107 -5.03 -11.26 -14.31
C VAL A 107 -3.69 -11.72 -13.73
N LEU A 108 -3.66 -12.83 -12.98
CA LEU A 108 -2.42 -13.40 -12.46
C LEU A 108 -1.50 -13.90 -13.56
N ASP A 109 -2.02 -14.58 -14.59
CA ASP A 109 -1.22 -15.05 -15.72
C ASP A 109 -0.55 -13.88 -16.44
N GLU A 110 -1.30 -12.81 -16.72
CA GLU A 110 -0.79 -11.61 -17.39
C GLU A 110 0.31 -10.95 -16.55
N TYR A 111 0.07 -10.75 -15.25
CA TYR A 111 1.04 -10.21 -14.31
C TYR A 111 2.31 -11.07 -14.22
N TYR A 112 2.16 -12.39 -14.04
CA TYR A 112 3.28 -13.33 -13.91
C TYR A 112 4.20 -13.29 -15.13
N TRP A 113 3.64 -13.42 -16.32
CA TRP A 113 4.43 -13.46 -17.55
C TRP A 113 5.08 -12.13 -17.87
N LEU A 114 4.41 -11.01 -17.58
CA LEU A 114 4.97 -9.67 -17.75
C LEU A 114 6.25 -9.52 -16.90
N ASN A 115 6.15 -9.77 -15.60
CA ASN A 115 7.28 -9.60 -14.68
C ASN A 115 8.38 -10.65 -14.85
N LYS A 116 8.06 -11.83 -15.37
CA LYS A 116 9.05 -12.86 -15.70
C LYS A 116 9.85 -12.53 -16.97
N LYS A 117 9.21 -11.95 -17.98
CA LYS A 117 9.86 -11.56 -19.23
C LYS A 117 10.72 -10.31 -19.08
N ASP A 118 10.32 -9.39 -18.24
CA ASP A 118 10.97 -8.11 -17.99
C ASP A 118 11.06 -7.87 -16.47
N PRO A 119 12.03 -8.54 -15.79
CA PRO A 119 12.21 -8.41 -14.35
C PRO A 119 12.53 -6.99 -13.92
N ASN A 120 11.95 -6.56 -12.81
CA ASN A 120 12.16 -5.22 -12.29
C ASN A 120 13.54 -5.05 -11.68
N VAL A 121 14.19 -3.92 -11.97
CA VAL A 121 15.41 -3.45 -11.30
C VAL A 121 15.56 -1.96 -11.50
N SER A 122 15.88 -1.22 -10.44
CA SER A 122 16.28 0.20 -10.52
C SER A 122 17.77 0.30 -10.83
N LEU A 123 18.14 1.15 -11.79
CA LEU A 123 19.53 1.48 -12.10
C LEU A 123 20.01 2.76 -11.45
N CYS A 124 19.09 3.58 -10.93
CA CYS A 124 19.38 4.78 -10.15
C CYS A 124 18.33 4.92 -9.04
N ARG A 125 18.69 4.57 -7.82
CA ARG A 125 17.79 4.60 -6.67
C ARG A 125 17.61 5.99 -6.08
N ALA A 126 18.67 6.80 -6.15
CA ALA A 126 18.66 8.16 -5.60
C ALA A 126 19.51 9.10 -6.45
N THR A 127 19.05 10.35 -6.58
CA THR A 127 19.77 11.45 -7.21
C THR A 127 20.02 12.59 -6.22
N GLU A 128 20.98 13.44 -6.55
CA GLU A 128 21.28 14.69 -5.88
C GLU A 128 21.87 15.70 -6.87
N GLN A 129 22.02 16.95 -6.46
CA GLN A 129 22.69 17.98 -7.25
C GLN A 129 22.21 18.03 -8.71
N GLN A 130 20.89 18.19 -8.88
CA GLN A 130 20.26 18.30 -10.21
C GLN A 130 20.48 17.05 -11.08
N GLY A 131 20.01 15.91 -10.62
CA GLY A 131 19.93 14.67 -11.40
C GLY A 131 21.20 13.84 -11.46
N ARG A 132 22.25 14.19 -10.70
CA ARG A 132 23.43 13.34 -10.55
C ARG A 132 23.09 12.13 -9.70
N ASP A 133 23.66 10.98 -10.06
CA ASP A 133 23.57 9.79 -9.22
C ASP A 133 24.17 10.09 -7.84
N ALA A 134 23.39 9.79 -6.79
CA ALA A 134 23.84 10.03 -5.41
C ALA A 134 24.91 9.04 -4.93
N HIS A 135 25.34 8.11 -5.79
CA HIS A 135 26.39 7.10 -5.52
C HIS A 135 26.25 6.40 -4.19
N THR A 136 25.05 5.99 -3.87
CA THR A 136 24.77 5.21 -2.66
C THR A 136 25.35 3.78 -2.74
N ASP A 137 25.81 3.36 -3.93
CA ASP A 137 26.48 2.09 -4.25
C ASP A 137 25.75 0.85 -3.72
N GLY A 138 24.42 0.96 -3.57
CA GLY A 138 23.60 -0.11 -3.00
C GLY A 138 23.85 -0.37 -1.51
N ARG A 139 24.51 0.55 -0.81
CA ARG A 139 24.86 0.40 0.59
C ARG A 139 23.85 1.09 1.50
N PHE A 140 23.63 0.50 2.65
CA PHE A 140 22.79 1.08 3.70
C PHE A 140 23.52 2.13 4.53
N GLY A 141 24.86 2.01 4.65
CA GLY A 141 25.67 2.96 5.38
C GLY A 141 25.45 2.94 6.90
N LEU A 142 24.97 1.80 7.44
CA LEU A 142 24.74 1.64 8.87
C LEU A 142 26.03 1.24 9.59
N SER A 143 26.26 1.81 10.78
CA SER A 143 27.22 1.28 11.72
C SER A 143 26.71 -0.02 12.38
N ASP A 144 27.59 -0.71 13.11
CA ASP A 144 27.18 -1.87 13.90
C ASP A 144 26.10 -1.50 14.95
N ARG A 145 26.15 -0.28 15.50
CA ARG A 145 25.15 0.24 16.43
C ARG A 145 23.81 0.45 15.73
N GLY A 146 23.78 1.08 14.56
CA GLY A 146 22.55 1.28 13.80
C GLY A 146 21.89 -0.07 13.41
N CYS A 147 22.70 -1.06 12.99
CA CYS A 147 22.22 -2.42 12.75
C CYS A 147 21.58 -3.02 14.01
N MET A 148 22.22 -2.83 15.17
CA MET A 148 21.69 -3.33 16.46
C MET A 148 20.36 -2.67 16.85
N GLU A 149 20.16 -1.39 16.55
CA GLU A 149 18.89 -0.69 16.81
C GLU A 149 17.75 -1.27 15.98
N ILE A 150 18.00 -1.56 14.68
CA ILE A 150 17.01 -2.20 13.80
C ILE A 150 16.68 -3.61 14.31
N MET A 151 17.71 -4.40 14.68
CA MET A 151 17.50 -5.73 15.25
C MET A 151 16.74 -5.67 16.57
N LYS A 152 17.05 -4.71 17.43
CA LYS A 152 16.33 -4.49 18.69
C LYS A 152 14.85 -4.20 18.44
N LEU A 153 14.53 -3.31 17.50
CA LEU A 153 13.14 -3.02 17.16
C LEU A 153 12.41 -4.28 16.68
N PHE A 154 13.05 -5.08 15.82
CA PHE A 154 12.49 -6.32 15.29
C PHE A 154 12.05 -7.30 16.40
N PHE A 155 12.83 -7.40 17.50
CA PHE A 155 12.57 -8.31 18.62
C PHE A 155 11.83 -7.66 19.80
N THR A 156 11.60 -6.36 19.81
CA THR A 156 10.88 -5.68 20.88
C THR A 156 9.41 -6.13 20.90
N PRO A 157 8.82 -6.52 22.04
CA PRO A 157 7.40 -6.83 22.14
C PRO A 157 6.52 -5.67 21.67
N ASP A 158 5.37 -5.98 21.06
CA ASP A 158 4.49 -4.97 20.45
C ASP A 158 3.98 -3.98 21.51
N GLU A 159 3.65 -4.46 22.69
CA GLU A 159 3.12 -3.66 23.80
C GLU A 159 4.11 -2.58 24.28
N GLN A 160 5.42 -2.81 24.09
CA GLN A 160 6.45 -1.82 24.40
C GLN A 160 6.57 -0.73 23.33
N LEU A 161 5.92 -0.90 22.19
CA LEU A 161 5.93 0.03 21.08
C LEU A 161 4.61 0.82 20.92
N TYR A 162 3.61 0.52 21.78
CA TYR A 162 2.34 1.24 21.76
C TYR A 162 2.56 2.73 21.97
N ASP A 163 1.91 3.53 21.16
CA ASP A 163 1.98 4.99 21.11
C ASP A 163 3.39 5.59 20.95
N LYS A 164 4.41 4.76 20.62
CA LYS A 164 5.77 5.23 20.33
C LYS A 164 5.95 5.62 18.88
N ARG A 165 6.80 6.62 18.68
CA ARG A 165 7.26 7.10 17.38
C ARG A 165 8.56 6.41 16.97
N ILE A 166 8.88 6.45 15.68
CA ILE A 166 10.16 5.95 15.14
C ILE A 166 11.35 6.67 15.80
N THR A 167 11.22 7.98 16.10
CA THR A 167 12.24 8.75 16.84
C THR A 167 12.48 8.29 18.28
N ASP A 168 11.58 7.49 18.86
CA ASP A 168 11.76 6.95 20.22
C ASP A 168 12.59 5.65 20.21
N VAL A 169 12.84 5.08 19.04
CA VAL A 169 13.51 3.79 18.87
C VAL A 169 14.77 3.85 18.00
N PHE A 170 14.90 4.85 17.13
CA PHE A 170 16.06 5.07 16.28
C PHE A 170 16.75 6.39 16.59
N ASP A 171 18.08 6.36 16.64
CA ASP A 171 18.86 7.57 16.79
C ASP A 171 19.10 8.30 15.45
N ALA A 172 19.78 9.46 15.53
CA ALA A 172 20.08 10.29 14.36
C ALA A 172 20.95 9.57 13.31
N GLU A 173 21.75 8.58 13.72
CA GLU A 173 22.59 7.83 12.79
C GLU A 173 21.73 6.95 11.87
N VAL A 174 20.78 6.18 12.41
CA VAL A 174 19.86 5.36 11.61
C VAL A 174 19.01 6.25 10.72
N LEU A 175 18.45 7.34 11.27
CA LEU A 175 17.58 8.29 10.56
C LEU A 175 18.32 9.10 9.47
N GLY A 176 19.65 9.19 9.52
CA GLY A 176 20.50 9.82 8.50
C GLY A 176 21.11 8.84 7.50
N SER A 177 20.86 7.53 7.63
CA SER A 177 21.47 6.50 6.78
C SER A 177 20.76 6.34 5.44
N ASN A 178 21.46 5.71 4.47
CA ASN A 178 20.81 5.29 3.22
C ASN A 178 19.72 4.24 3.46
N PHE A 179 19.86 3.39 4.50
CA PHE A 179 18.78 2.47 4.89
C PHE A 179 17.47 3.22 5.12
N TRP A 180 17.52 4.29 5.95
CA TRP A 180 16.33 5.09 6.23
C TRP A 180 15.83 5.82 4.99
N LEU A 181 16.73 6.38 4.17
CA LEU A 181 16.35 7.02 2.91
C LEU A 181 15.57 6.05 2.00
N TYR A 182 16.07 4.83 1.82
CA TYR A 182 15.41 3.83 0.99
C TYR A 182 14.09 3.36 1.59
N TRP A 183 14.08 3.12 2.90
CA TRP A 183 12.91 2.65 3.61
C TRP A 183 11.78 3.67 3.61
N ARG A 184 12.08 4.90 4.04
CA ARG A 184 11.05 5.94 4.14
C ARG A 184 10.46 6.33 2.80
N THR A 185 11.25 6.35 1.73
CA THR A 185 10.75 6.70 0.40
C THR A 185 10.07 5.54 -0.32
N MET A 186 10.40 4.28 0.04
CA MET A 186 9.69 3.12 -0.48
C MET A 186 8.30 2.96 0.16
N PHE A 187 8.23 3.13 1.47
CA PHE A 187 7.02 2.86 2.25
C PHE A 187 6.34 4.13 2.78
N ALA A 188 6.80 5.32 2.40
CA ALA A 188 6.25 6.60 2.82
C ALA A 188 6.29 6.85 4.33
N PHE A 189 7.31 6.35 5.03
CA PHE A 189 7.49 6.60 6.45
C PHE A 189 8.08 7.98 6.73
N GLU A 190 7.60 8.60 7.79
CA GLU A 190 8.20 9.77 8.41
C GLU A 190 8.68 9.46 9.83
N ASN A 191 9.55 10.32 10.35
CA ASN A 191 10.21 10.08 11.64
C ASN A 191 9.23 10.04 12.82
N TRP A 192 8.09 10.71 12.71
CA TRP A 192 7.04 10.78 13.72
C TRP A 192 6.04 9.62 13.66
N HIS A 193 6.07 8.80 12.62
CA HIS A 193 5.20 7.64 12.47
C HIS A 193 5.42 6.58 13.54
N SER A 194 4.48 5.66 13.64
CA SER A 194 4.44 4.57 14.61
C SER A 194 5.66 3.65 14.53
N ALA A 195 6.34 3.45 15.65
CA ALA A 195 7.40 2.45 15.80
C ALA A 195 6.85 1.02 15.68
N LEU A 196 5.60 0.80 16.10
CA LEU A 196 4.92 -0.49 15.93
C LEU A 196 4.74 -0.83 14.45
N GLU A 197 4.22 0.11 13.66
CA GLU A 197 4.05 -0.11 12.22
C GLU A 197 5.40 -0.32 11.53
N MET A 198 6.44 0.43 11.90
CA MET A 198 7.80 0.21 11.41
C MET A 198 8.30 -1.21 11.68
N LYS A 199 8.05 -1.74 12.90
CA LYS A 199 8.38 -3.13 13.24
C LYS A 199 7.60 -4.14 12.42
N LEU A 200 6.28 -3.94 12.24
CA LEU A 200 5.46 -4.84 11.44
C LEU A 200 5.94 -4.90 9.99
N TYR A 201 6.34 -3.77 9.42
CA TYR A 201 6.95 -3.70 8.10
C TYR A 201 8.30 -4.44 8.04
N LEU A 202 9.16 -4.26 9.03
CA LEU A 202 10.43 -5.01 9.11
C LEU A 202 10.17 -6.52 9.14
N LYS A 203 9.18 -6.96 9.90
CA LYS A 203 8.79 -8.37 9.94
C LYS A 203 8.23 -8.86 8.61
N ARG A 204 7.36 -8.08 7.99
CA ARG A 204 6.70 -8.46 6.73
C ARG A 204 7.69 -8.57 5.57
N TYR A 205 8.71 -7.70 5.54
CA TYR A 205 9.61 -7.56 4.41
C TYR A 205 11.08 -7.89 4.73
N VAL A 206 11.35 -8.65 5.80
CA VAL A 206 12.73 -9.00 6.18
C VAL A 206 13.48 -9.73 5.06
N HIS A 207 12.81 -10.56 4.28
CA HIS A 207 13.37 -11.28 3.12
C HIS A 207 13.71 -10.36 1.93
N HIS A 208 13.20 -9.13 1.92
CA HIS A 208 13.45 -8.14 0.86
C HIS A 208 14.42 -7.03 1.25
N VAL A 209 14.97 -7.05 2.46
CA VAL A 209 15.90 -6.00 2.91
C VAL A 209 17.06 -5.79 1.92
N GLY A 210 17.67 -6.88 1.43
CA GLY A 210 18.73 -6.80 0.44
C GLY A 210 18.33 -6.27 -0.94
N GLY A 211 17.04 -6.18 -1.24
CA GLY A 211 16.50 -5.66 -2.48
C GLY A 211 16.08 -4.20 -2.44
N LEU A 212 16.16 -3.52 -1.30
CA LEU A 212 15.79 -2.10 -1.16
C LEU A 212 16.63 -1.13 -2.02
N PRO A 213 17.94 -1.36 -2.20
CA PRO A 213 18.77 -0.46 -3.01
C PRO A 213 18.46 -0.48 -4.50
N ASP A 214 18.00 -1.60 -5.06
CA ASP A 214 17.74 -1.77 -6.49
C ASP A 214 16.29 -2.14 -6.83
N LEU A 215 15.44 -2.27 -5.82
CA LEU A 215 14.00 -2.53 -5.94
C LEU A 215 13.65 -3.77 -6.78
N ARG A 216 14.59 -4.74 -6.87
CA ARG A 216 14.43 -5.99 -7.66
C ARG A 216 13.27 -6.87 -7.21
N ALA A 217 12.85 -6.72 -5.96
CA ALA A 217 11.72 -7.46 -5.40
C ALA A 217 10.36 -6.95 -5.88
N LEU A 218 10.28 -5.71 -6.35
CA LEU A 218 9.01 -5.11 -6.75
C LEU A 218 8.48 -5.70 -8.05
N ARG A 219 7.15 -5.77 -8.11
CA ARG A 219 6.40 -6.18 -9.29
C ARG A 219 5.36 -5.14 -9.61
N PHE A 220 5.00 -5.06 -10.88
CA PHE A 220 4.05 -4.07 -11.39
C PHE A 220 3.08 -4.72 -12.36
N THR A 221 1.87 -4.15 -12.45
CA THR A 221 0.89 -4.45 -13.48
C THR A 221 1.28 -3.82 -14.82
N LYS A 222 0.59 -4.20 -15.89
CA LYS A 222 0.83 -3.67 -17.25
C LYS A 222 0.46 -2.19 -17.33
N TYR A 223 -0.71 -1.84 -16.83
CA TYR A 223 -1.22 -0.47 -16.74
C TYR A 223 -1.36 -0.07 -15.26
N ASN A 224 -1.97 1.08 -15.00
CA ASN A 224 -2.36 1.47 -13.65
C ASN A 224 -3.29 0.41 -13.00
N GLN A 225 -3.44 0.48 -11.67
CA GLN A 225 -4.17 -0.55 -10.93
C GLN A 225 -5.67 -0.54 -11.21
N TYR A 226 -6.25 0.60 -11.56
CA TYR A 226 -7.66 0.65 -11.92
C TYR A 226 -7.93 -0.22 -13.14
N GLU A 227 -7.16 -0.03 -14.20
CA GLU A 227 -7.35 -0.76 -15.46
C GLU A 227 -6.89 -2.22 -15.37
N SER A 228 -5.85 -2.51 -14.59
CA SER A 228 -5.28 -3.85 -14.51
C SER A 228 -5.91 -4.75 -13.44
N MET A 229 -6.56 -4.17 -12.42
CA MET A 229 -7.10 -4.92 -11.29
C MET A 229 -8.57 -4.60 -11.03
N ILE A 230 -8.91 -3.33 -10.82
CA ILE A 230 -10.26 -2.92 -10.41
C ILE A 230 -11.27 -3.20 -11.52
N LEU A 231 -11.00 -2.76 -12.73
CA LEU A 231 -11.90 -2.97 -13.86
C LEU A 231 -12.15 -4.46 -14.19
N PRO A 232 -11.15 -5.34 -14.18
CA PRO A 232 -11.38 -6.78 -14.27
C PRO A 232 -12.30 -7.35 -13.17
N MET A 233 -12.11 -6.91 -11.90
CA MET A 233 -12.96 -7.33 -10.78
C MET A 233 -14.41 -6.88 -10.96
N ILE A 234 -14.63 -5.64 -11.38
CA ILE A 234 -15.97 -5.11 -11.66
C ILE A 234 -16.65 -5.96 -12.73
N ARG A 235 -15.99 -6.20 -13.86
CA ARG A 235 -16.54 -7.05 -14.94
C ARG A 235 -16.85 -8.47 -14.50
N TYR A 236 -15.99 -9.04 -13.66
CA TYR A 236 -16.22 -10.35 -13.07
C TYR A 236 -17.49 -10.37 -12.21
N LEU A 237 -17.66 -9.37 -11.35
CA LEU A 237 -18.82 -9.24 -10.46
C LEU A 237 -20.12 -8.95 -11.24
N GLU A 238 -20.05 -8.09 -12.26
CA GLU A 238 -21.19 -7.85 -13.17
C GLU A 238 -21.62 -9.13 -13.87
N GLY A 239 -20.68 -9.98 -14.26
CA GLY A 239 -20.95 -11.30 -14.84
C GLY A 239 -21.70 -12.24 -13.90
N TYR A 240 -21.61 -12.06 -12.57
CA TYR A 240 -22.39 -12.76 -11.57
C TYR A 240 -23.74 -12.07 -11.24
N GLY A 241 -24.00 -10.88 -11.78
CA GLY A 241 -25.20 -10.08 -11.49
C GLY A 241 -25.15 -9.34 -10.16
N VAL A 242 -23.96 -9.05 -9.65
CA VAL A 242 -23.74 -8.22 -8.44
C VAL A 242 -24.26 -6.80 -8.68
N ARG A 243 -24.88 -6.22 -7.67
CA ARG A 243 -25.53 -4.90 -7.76
C ARG A 243 -24.64 -3.79 -7.23
N PHE A 244 -24.29 -2.86 -8.11
CA PHE A 244 -23.55 -1.64 -7.76
C PHE A 244 -24.54 -0.47 -7.63
N HIS A 245 -24.50 0.21 -6.48
CA HIS A 245 -25.31 1.41 -6.19
C HIS A 245 -24.35 2.60 -6.09
N TYR A 246 -24.19 3.33 -7.20
CA TYR A 246 -23.40 4.54 -7.25
C TYR A 246 -24.17 5.75 -6.70
N ASN A 247 -23.46 6.83 -6.35
CA ASN A 247 -24.03 8.03 -5.72
C ASN A 247 -24.87 7.70 -4.47
N THR A 248 -24.52 6.61 -3.80
CA THR A 248 -25.20 6.10 -2.62
C THR A 248 -24.26 6.13 -1.44
N LYS A 249 -24.45 7.04 -0.52
CA LYS A 249 -23.62 7.26 0.65
C LYS A 249 -24.19 6.52 1.87
N VAL A 250 -23.39 5.67 2.51
CA VAL A 250 -23.71 5.10 3.81
C VAL A 250 -23.38 6.15 4.87
N THR A 251 -24.38 6.63 5.59
CA THR A 251 -24.24 7.72 6.58
C THR A 251 -24.15 7.22 8.01
N ASN A 252 -24.67 6.03 8.30
CA ASN A 252 -24.54 5.33 9.57
C ASN A 252 -24.90 3.84 9.41
N ILE A 253 -24.46 3.04 10.39
CA ILE A 253 -24.93 1.67 10.61
C ILE A 253 -25.30 1.57 12.08
N GLU A 254 -26.54 1.18 12.37
CA GLU A 254 -27.05 1.03 13.73
C GLU A 254 -26.88 -0.40 14.21
N PHE A 255 -26.37 -0.57 15.42
CA PHE A 255 -26.08 -1.86 16.04
C PHE A 255 -26.93 -2.10 17.28
N ASP A 256 -27.25 -3.36 17.50
CA ASP A 256 -27.74 -3.88 18.78
C ASP A 256 -26.58 -4.62 19.46
N CYS A 257 -26.11 -4.07 20.56
CA CYS A 257 -24.98 -4.60 21.34
C CYS A 257 -25.48 -5.02 22.72
N ALA A 258 -25.97 -6.25 22.85
CA ALA A 258 -26.52 -6.79 24.09
C ALA A 258 -26.07 -8.24 24.32
N ASP A 259 -25.93 -8.63 25.58
CA ASP A 259 -25.61 -10.00 26.02
C ASP A 259 -24.36 -10.61 25.36
N GLY A 260 -23.33 -9.79 25.12
CA GLY A 260 -22.09 -10.18 24.47
C GLY A 260 -22.21 -10.41 22.95
N LYS A 261 -23.38 -10.17 22.37
CA LYS A 261 -23.60 -10.20 20.91
C LYS A 261 -23.67 -8.80 20.35
N LYS A 262 -23.17 -8.63 19.14
CA LYS A 262 -23.20 -7.39 18.37
C LYS A 262 -23.79 -7.68 17.01
N GLN A 263 -24.87 -7.02 16.67
CA GLN A 263 -25.60 -7.25 15.42
C GLN A 263 -25.90 -5.93 14.72
N ALA A 264 -25.53 -5.81 13.44
CA ALA A 264 -25.98 -4.71 12.59
C ALA A 264 -27.49 -4.85 12.34
N ARG A 265 -28.26 -3.77 12.57
CA ARG A 265 -29.71 -3.74 12.46
C ARG A 265 -30.23 -2.89 11.35
N THR A 266 -29.57 -1.77 11.06
CA THR A 266 -30.03 -0.84 10.01
C THR A 266 -28.83 -0.19 9.33
N ILE A 267 -28.88 -0.09 8.01
CA ILE A 267 -27.97 0.74 7.22
C ILE A 267 -28.73 2.03 6.87
N CYS A 268 -28.17 3.19 7.24
CA CYS A 268 -28.70 4.49 6.86
C CYS A 268 -27.97 4.96 5.60
N LEU A 269 -28.73 5.31 4.58
CA LEU A 269 -28.23 5.73 3.26
C LEU A 269 -28.63 7.17 2.96
N LEU A 270 -27.86 7.82 2.13
CA LEU A 270 -28.21 9.05 1.44
C LEU A 270 -28.07 8.79 -0.07
N VAL A 271 -29.19 8.78 -0.78
CA VAL A 271 -29.30 8.52 -2.22
C VAL A 271 -29.90 9.74 -2.88
N ASP A 272 -29.15 10.41 -3.76
CA ASP A 272 -29.59 11.64 -4.42
C ASP A 272 -30.20 12.66 -3.43
N ASP A 273 -29.53 12.88 -2.29
CA ASP A 273 -29.94 13.76 -1.17
C ASP A 273 -31.24 13.32 -0.44
N HIS A 274 -31.72 12.11 -0.66
CA HIS A 274 -32.83 11.50 0.09
C HIS A 274 -32.33 10.46 1.08
N GLU A 275 -32.80 10.54 2.33
CA GLU A 275 -32.49 9.54 3.35
C GLU A 275 -33.29 8.26 3.08
N GLU A 276 -32.60 7.13 3.05
CA GLU A 276 -33.15 5.79 2.95
C GLU A 276 -32.63 4.90 4.07
N ARG A 277 -33.34 3.83 4.39
CA ARG A 277 -32.95 2.86 5.41
C ARG A 277 -33.10 1.44 4.87
N VAL A 278 -32.13 0.59 5.21
CA VAL A 278 -32.20 -0.85 4.96
C VAL A 278 -32.23 -1.54 6.31
N ASP A 279 -33.38 -2.10 6.67
CA ASP A 279 -33.52 -2.90 7.88
C ASP A 279 -32.94 -4.27 7.66
N LEU A 280 -32.13 -4.73 8.62
CA LEU A 280 -31.33 -5.94 8.54
C LEU A 280 -31.84 -7.03 9.48
N THR A 281 -31.73 -8.25 9.04
CA THR A 281 -31.92 -9.46 9.83
C THR A 281 -30.56 -10.12 10.13
N GLU A 282 -30.55 -11.20 10.88
CA GLU A 282 -29.32 -12.00 11.11
C GLU A 282 -28.82 -12.70 9.82
N ASN A 283 -29.65 -12.77 8.79
CA ASN A 283 -29.27 -13.31 7.48
C ASN A 283 -28.64 -12.26 6.55
N ASP A 284 -28.68 -11.00 6.92
CA ASP A 284 -28.14 -9.90 6.13
C ASP A 284 -26.74 -9.55 6.62
N LEU A 285 -25.72 -9.82 5.82
CA LEU A 285 -24.33 -9.59 6.16
C LEU A 285 -23.90 -8.16 5.79
N VAL A 286 -23.14 -7.50 6.65
CA VAL A 286 -22.64 -6.15 6.41
C VAL A 286 -21.11 -6.12 6.45
N PHE A 287 -20.50 -5.62 5.38
CA PHE A 287 -19.06 -5.49 5.24
C PHE A 287 -18.70 -4.01 5.20
N ILE A 288 -17.97 -3.54 6.21
CA ILE A 288 -17.80 -2.12 6.50
C ILE A 288 -16.36 -1.70 6.21
N THR A 289 -16.14 -0.97 5.13
CA THR A 289 -14.86 -0.27 4.94
C THR A 289 -14.88 0.97 5.82
N ASN A 290 -14.17 0.91 6.95
CA ASN A 290 -14.08 2.00 7.90
C ASN A 290 -12.85 2.88 7.67
N GLY A 291 -12.99 4.19 7.91
CA GLY A 291 -11.96 5.17 7.61
C GLY A 291 -11.68 5.30 6.11
N GLY A 292 -10.58 5.92 5.76
CA GLY A 292 -10.15 6.04 4.35
C GLY A 292 -8.93 6.94 4.19
N CYS A 293 -7.81 6.38 3.71
CA CYS A 293 -6.59 7.16 3.49
C CYS A 293 -6.71 8.18 2.35
N VAL A 294 -7.68 8.03 1.46
CA VAL A 294 -7.95 8.96 0.35
C VAL A 294 -9.22 9.81 0.57
N GLU A 295 -9.79 9.78 1.76
CA GLU A 295 -10.89 10.69 2.11
C GLU A 295 -10.44 12.14 1.99
N ASN A 296 -11.36 13.01 1.58
CA ASN A 296 -11.12 14.44 1.34
C ASN A 296 -10.01 14.74 0.30
N SER A 297 -9.58 13.75 -0.49
CA SER A 297 -8.61 14.04 -1.56
C SER A 297 -9.17 15.06 -2.53
N SER A 298 -8.36 16.05 -2.87
CA SER A 298 -8.65 17.05 -3.88
C SER A 298 -7.71 16.93 -5.07
N ILE A 299 -8.20 17.26 -6.25
CA ILE A 299 -7.45 17.26 -7.50
C ILE A 299 -7.32 18.70 -7.96
N GLY A 300 -6.08 19.12 -8.20
CA GLY A 300 -5.79 20.40 -8.83
C GLY A 300 -5.71 20.28 -10.36
N ALA A 301 -4.97 21.19 -10.98
CA ALA A 301 -4.72 21.21 -12.41
C ALA A 301 -3.32 21.79 -12.70
N GLN A 302 -2.94 21.85 -13.97
CA GLN A 302 -1.69 22.46 -14.42
C GLN A 302 -1.50 23.89 -13.84
N ASP A 303 -2.59 24.65 -13.74
CA ASP A 303 -2.64 26.04 -13.28
C ASP A 303 -3.31 26.24 -11.91
N GLN A 304 -3.69 25.16 -11.23
CA GLN A 304 -4.39 25.21 -9.96
C GLN A 304 -3.77 24.26 -8.92
N PRO A 305 -3.54 24.71 -7.68
CA PRO A 305 -3.14 23.83 -6.59
C PRO A 305 -4.30 22.91 -6.18
N ALA A 306 -3.96 21.78 -5.56
CA ALA A 306 -4.93 20.92 -4.90
C ALA A 306 -5.12 21.40 -3.45
N ALA A 307 -6.36 21.66 -3.05
CA ALA A 307 -6.66 22.22 -1.73
C ALA A 307 -6.56 21.16 -0.62
N LEU A 308 -5.98 21.53 0.52
CA LEU A 308 -6.03 20.72 1.74
C LEU A 308 -7.41 20.89 2.40
N ASP A 309 -8.20 19.82 2.40
CA ASP A 309 -9.51 19.77 3.06
C ASP A 309 -9.43 18.99 4.37
N THR A 310 -9.44 19.72 5.48
CA THR A 310 -9.34 19.18 6.84
C THR A 310 -10.70 18.96 7.51
N VAL A 311 -11.81 19.28 6.82
CA VAL A 311 -13.16 19.21 7.37
C VAL A 311 -13.66 17.77 7.38
N LEU A 312 -14.19 17.33 8.51
CA LEU A 312 -14.86 16.02 8.58
C LEU A 312 -16.26 16.13 7.94
N HIS A 313 -16.38 15.69 6.71
CA HIS A 313 -17.66 15.75 5.98
C HIS A 313 -18.60 14.63 6.42
N PRO A 314 -19.91 14.92 6.62
CA PRO A 314 -20.90 13.91 6.95
C PRO A 314 -20.95 12.78 5.91
N GLY A 315 -20.91 11.54 6.39
CA GLY A 315 -20.97 10.32 5.57
C GLY A 315 -19.70 10.02 4.77
N ASN A 316 -18.55 10.66 5.08
CA ASN A 316 -17.26 10.14 4.65
C ASN A 316 -16.86 8.95 5.53
N GLY A 317 -15.83 8.19 5.15
CA GLY A 317 -15.42 6.98 5.88
C GLY A 317 -15.04 7.24 7.34
N TRP A 318 -14.50 8.41 7.67
CA TRP A 318 -14.14 8.82 9.04
C TRP A 318 -15.35 9.17 9.89
N ASP A 319 -16.32 9.94 9.32
CA ASP A 319 -17.57 10.26 10.01
C ASP A 319 -18.39 9.00 10.28
N LEU A 320 -18.48 8.11 9.29
CA LEU A 320 -19.13 6.81 9.44
C LEU A 320 -18.49 5.99 10.56
N TRP A 321 -17.15 5.88 10.57
CA TRP A 321 -16.46 5.11 11.60
C TRP A 321 -16.63 5.73 12.99
N LYS A 322 -16.62 7.05 13.13
CA LYS A 322 -16.90 7.72 14.42
C LYS A 322 -18.29 7.39 14.95
N LYS A 323 -19.30 7.40 14.10
CA LYS A 323 -20.68 7.05 14.51
C LYS A 323 -20.80 5.57 14.91
N ILE A 324 -20.11 4.69 14.21
CA ILE A 324 -20.07 3.27 14.53
C ILE A 324 -19.30 3.04 15.85
N ALA A 325 -18.12 3.61 15.99
CA ALA A 325 -17.27 3.45 17.18
C ALA A 325 -17.90 3.99 18.46
N ALA A 326 -18.78 4.99 18.35
CA ALA A 326 -19.54 5.50 19.49
C ALA A 326 -20.54 4.49 20.07
N GLN A 327 -20.87 3.40 19.38
CA GLN A 327 -21.87 2.42 19.80
C GLN A 327 -21.28 1.26 20.63
N ASP A 328 -20.00 0.90 20.39
CA ASP A 328 -19.32 -0.16 21.16
C ASP A 328 -17.79 0.05 21.13
N PRO A 329 -17.08 -0.09 22.27
CA PRO A 329 -15.62 0.07 22.34
C PRO A 329 -14.82 -0.90 21.45
N ALA A 330 -15.37 -2.06 21.11
CA ALA A 330 -14.72 -3.03 20.22
C ALA A 330 -14.68 -2.56 18.75
N PHE A 331 -15.32 -1.45 18.42
CA PHE A 331 -15.34 -0.89 17.07
C PHE A 331 -14.20 0.10 16.81
N GLY A 332 -13.21 0.18 17.73
CA GLY A 332 -11.97 0.93 17.58
C GLY A 332 -12.06 2.42 17.94
N HIS A 333 -10.98 3.14 17.68
CA HIS A 333 -10.79 4.54 18.07
C HIS A 333 -10.39 5.41 16.87
N PRO A 334 -11.34 5.80 16.01
CA PRO A 334 -11.03 6.55 14.77
C PRO A 334 -10.29 7.87 15.01
N GLU A 335 -10.44 8.50 16.16
CA GLU A 335 -9.75 9.74 16.54
C GLU A 335 -8.22 9.60 16.52
N LYS A 336 -7.70 8.41 16.81
CA LYS A 336 -6.26 8.12 16.72
C LYS A 336 -5.69 8.35 15.33
N PHE A 337 -6.52 8.22 14.30
CA PHE A 337 -6.09 8.22 12.90
C PHE A 337 -6.52 9.47 12.14
N CYS A 338 -7.66 10.08 12.47
CA CYS A 338 -8.24 11.17 11.69
C CYS A 338 -8.19 12.55 12.38
N SER A 339 -7.51 12.67 13.52
CA SER A 339 -7.50 13.92 14.30
C SER A 339 -6.56 15.00 13.74
N ASP A 340 -5.57 14.63 12.93
CA ASP A 340 -4.53 15.55 12.49
C ASP A 340 -4.24 15.47 10.98
N PRO A 341 -5.17 15.91 10.11
CA PRO A 341 -4.96 15.91 8.67
C PRO A 341 -3.87 16.90 8.22
N GLU A 342 -3.51 17.89 9.05
CA GLU A 342 -2.36 18.76 8.80
C GLU A 342 -1.03 18.01 8.88
N GLN A 343 -0.94 16.97 9.69
CA GLN A 343 0.26 16.13 9.82
C GLN A 343 0.21 14.90 8.91
N THR A 344 -0.97 14.27 8.74
CA THR A 344 -1.09 13.01 8.00
C THR A 344 -1.19 13.17 6.49
N ASN A 345 -1.17 14.41 5.98
CA ASN A 345 -1.22 14.68 4.54
C ASN A 345 0.12 14.48 3.85
N TRP A 346 0.05 14.20 2.60
CA TRP A 346 1.12 14.44 1.63
C TRP A 346 0.54 14.85 0.29
N MET A 347 1.43 15.31 -0.61
CA MET A 347 1.07 15.57 -1.99
C MET A 347 1.67 14.57 -2.95
N SER A 348 0.89 14.24 -3.96
CA SER A 348 1.39 13.61 -5.16
C SER A 348 1.02 14.41 -6.40
N ALA A 349 1.64 14.09 -7.52
CA ALA A 349 1.27 14.63 -8.80
C ALA A 349 1.45 13.58 -9.91
N THR A 350 0.58 13.61 -10.90
CA THR A 350 0.77 12.83 -12.13
C THR A 350 1.29 13.76 -13.20
N VAL A 351 2.47 13.47 -13.73
CA VAL A 351 3.07 14.20 -14.83
C VAL A 351 2.89 13.44 -16.13
N THR A 352 2.36 14.12 -17.15
CA THR A 352 2.25 13.61 -18.53
C THR A 352 3.17 14.43 -19.42
N THR A 353 4.14 13.80 -20.08
CA THR A 353 4.92 14.51 -21.12
C THR A 353 4.07 14.67 -22.37
N LEU A 354 4.07 15.85 -22.96
CA LEU A 354 3.28 16.16 -24.14
C LEU A 354 4.09 15.98 -25.44
N ASP A 355 5.42 16.05 -25.31
CA ASP A 355 6.39 15.87 -26.38
C ASP A 355 7.68 15.18 -25.83
N GLU A 356 8.69 15.06 -26.68
CA GLU A 356 9.94 14.34 -26.37
C GLU A 356 11.01 15.21 -25.68
N ARG A 357 10.79 16.50 -25.45
CA ARG A 357 11.82 17.42 -24.93
C ARG A 357 12.29 17.08 -23.51
N ILE A 358 11.41 16.53 -22.67
CA ILE A 358 11.74 16.11 -21.30
C ILE A 358 12.37 14.71 -21.27
N VAL A 359 12.10 13.87 -22.27
CA VAL A 359 12.51 12.46 -22.31
C VAL A 359 14.02 12.25 -22.12
N PRO A 360 14.92 13.03 -22.72
CA PRO A 360 16.37 12.84 -22.54
C PRO A 360 16.83 12.97 -21.07
N TYR A 361 16.19 13.83 -20.27
CA TYR A 361 16.51 14.00 -18.86
C TYR A 361 16.06 12.78 -18.04
N ILE A 362 14.87 12.24 -18.30
CA ILE A 362 14.39 10.99 -17.70
C ILE A 362 15.34 9.84 -18.07
N GLN A 363 15.68 9.71 -19.35
CA GLN A 363 16.55 8.67 -19.89
C GLN A 363 17.97 8.74 -19.33
N ASN A 364 18.48 9.94 -19.11
CA ASN A 364 19.80 10.12 -18.50
C ASN A 364 19.88 9.54 -17.08
N ILE A 365 18.78 9.58 -16.31
CA ILE A 365 18.71 9.04 -14.94
C ILE A 365 18.39 7.55 -14.96
N CYS A 366 17.32 7.13 -15.63
CA CYS A 366 16.89 5.73 -15.64
C CYS A 366 17.76 4.81 -16.51
N LYS A 367 18.61 5.36 -17.39
CA LYS A 367 19.51 4.64 -18.31
C LYS A 367 18.80 3.66 -19.27
N ARG A 368 17.53 3.93 -19.56
CA ARG A 368 16.67 3.10 -20.43
C ARG A 368 15.84 3.97 -21.33
N ASP A 369 15.40 3.39 -22.46
CA ASP A 369 14.41 4.02 -23.34
C ASP A 369 13.01 3.89 -22.71
N PRO A 370 12.36 4.99 -22.30
CA PRO A 370 11.04 4.95 -21.69
C PRO A 370 9.93 4.45 -22.62
N PHE A 371 10.15 4.49 -23.94
CA PHE A 371 9.19 4.05 -24.94
C PHE A 371 9.36 2.58 -25.34
N SER A 372 10.33 1.87 -24.76
CA SER A 372 10.60 0.46 -25.07
C SER A 372 9.47 -0.51 -24.70
N GLY A 373 8.51 -0.08 -23.87
CA GLY A 373 7.49 -0.94 -23.25
C GLY A 373 8.00 -1.78 -22.09
N GLY A 374 9.30 -1.74 -21.79
CA GLY A 374 9.95 -2.40 -20.65
C GLY A 374 10.01 -1.52 -19.41
N VAL A 375 10.70 -2.04 -18.38
CA VAL A 375 10.97 -1.32 -17.14
C VAL A 375 11.66 0.02 -17.42
N VAL A 376 11.16 1.11 -16.87
CA VAL A 376 11.73 2.46 -17.02
C VAL A 376 12.59 2.82 -15.81
N THR A 377 11.99 3.32 -14.71
CA THR A 377 12.75 3.66 -13.49
C THR A 377 13.07 2.42 -12.65
N GLY A 378 12.25 1.39 -12.75
CA GLY A 378 12.37 0.20 -11.91
C GLY A 378 11.91 0.42 -10.47
N GLY A 379 10.95 1.29 -10.28
CA GLY A 379 10.44 1.77 -9.01
C GLY A 379 10.84 3.23 -8.76
N ILE A 380 10.90 3.62 -7.50
CA ILE A 380 11.05 5.01 -7.08
C ILE A 380 12.49 5.49 -7.22
N VAL A 381 12.69 6.65 -7.86
CA VAL A 381 13.91 7.46 -7.82
C VAL A 381 13.70 8.58 -6.80
N THR A 382 14.51 8.60 -5.76
CA THR A 382 14.42 9.60 -4.69
C THR A 382 15.44 10.71 -4.91
N ILE A 383 15.02 11.96 -4.78
CA ILE A 383 15.89 13.13 -4.83
C ILE A 383 16.33 13.44 -3.40
N ARG A 384 17.56 13.04 -3.06
CA ARG A 384 18.07 13.05 -1.67
C ARG A 384 18.18 14.45 -1.08
N ASP A 385 18.50 15.44 -1.89
CA ASP A 385 18.66 16.85 -1.50
C ASP A 385 17.44 17.72 -1.78
N SER A 386 16.30 17.10 -2.13
CA SER A 386 15.03 17.82 -2.25
C SER A 386 14.47 18.20 -0.88
N ASN A 387 14.12 19.47 -0.72
CA ASN A 387 13.43 19.96 0.48
C ASN A 387 12.05 19.31 0.67
N TRP A 388 11.40 18.89 -0.41
CA TRP A 388 10.15 18.14 -0.37
C TRP A 388 10.36 16.64 -0.14
N LEU A 389 11.59 16.16 -0.11
CA LEU A 389 11.94 14.75 -0.26
C LEU A 389 11.19 14.16 -1.47
N LEU A 390 11.26 14.88 -2.58
CA LEU A 390 10.56 14.54 -3.81
C LEU A 390 11.06 13.21 -4.36
N SER A 391 10.14 12.33 -4.69
CA SER A 391 10.41 11.05 -5.33
C SER A 391 9.52 10.90 -6.55
N TRP A 392 9.98 10.15 -7.55
CA TRP A 392 9.26 9.98 -8.80
C TRP A 392 9.47 8.60 -9.40
N THR A 393 8.51 8.17 -10.23
CA THR A 393 8.57 6.90 -10.93
C THR A 393 7.86 6.98 -12.28
N PHE A 394 8.46 6.34 -13.27
CA PHE A 394 7.81 5.98 -14.53
C PHE A 394 7.83 4.45 -14.62
N ASN A 395 6.67 3.85 -14.54
CA ASN A 395 6.52 2.43 -14.78
C ASN A 395 6.56 2.12 -16.28
N ARG A 396 6.32 0.86 -16.66
CA ARG A 396 6.20 0.48 -18.09
C ARG A 396 5.18 1.37 -18.78
N GLN A 397 5.51 1.81 -20.00
CA GLN A 397 4.60 2.64 -20.80
C GLN A 397 3.95 1.82 -21.93
N PRO A 398 2.70 2.12 -22.27
CA PRO A 398 1.83 3.16 -21.69
C PRO A 398 1.32 2.77 -20.31
N GLN A 399 1.14 3.78 -19.43
CA GLN A 399 0.59 3.61 -18.08
C GLN A 399 -0.95 3.58 -18.07
N PHE A 400 -1.57 4.12 -19.12
CA PHE A 400 -3.01 4.09 -19.39
C PHE A 400 -3.28 3.49 -20.77
N ARG A 401 -4.34 2.71 -20.90
CA ARG A 401 -4.71 2.07 -22.18
C ARG A 401 -4.97 3.06 -23.30
N ASN A 402 -5.54 4.22 -22.95
CA ASN A 402 -5.87 5.29 -23.89
C ASN A 402 -4.77 6.35 -24.02
N GLN A 403 -3.59 6.11 -23.45
CA GLN A 403 -2.46 7.05 -23.51
C GLN A 403 -1.97 7.22 -24.93
N PRO A 404 -1.87 8.45 -25.45
CA PRO A 404 -1.36 8.70 -26.78
C PRO A 404 0.10 8.23 -26.95
N LYS A 405 0.43 7.78 -28.16
CA LYS A 405 1.84 7.46 -28.49
C LYS A 405 2.71 8.71 -28.39
N GLY A 406 3.92 8.54 -27.87
CA GLY A 406 4.87 9.63 -27.69
C GLY A 406 4.68 10.41 -26.37
N GLN A 407 3.69 10.07 -25.58
CA GLN A 407 3.53 10.60 -24.22
C GLN A 407 4.03 9.58 -23.18
N LEU A 408 4.61 10.08 -22.11
CA LEU A 408 4.93 9.31 -20.90
C LEU A 408 4.06 9.81 -19.76
N VAL A 409 3.57 8.89 -18.94
CA VAL A 409 2.85 9.23 -17.71
C VAL A 409 3.62 8.67 -16.52
N GLY A 410 3.98 9.56 -15.60
CA GLY A 410 4.70 9.25 -14.38
C GLY A 410 4.01 9.79 -13.13
N TRP A 411 4.47 9.33 -12.00
CA TRP A 411 3.97 9.72 -10.69
C TRP A 411 5.09 10.31 -9.84
N LEU A 412 4.78 11.42 -9.18
CA LEU A 412 5.66 12.11 -8.24
C LEU A 412 4.98 12.19 -6.88
N TYR A 413 5.76 12.21 -5.81
CA TYR A 413 5.24 12.55 -4.49
C TYR A 413 6.31 13.22 -3.62
N GLY A 414 5.87 14.11 -2.74
CA GLY A 414 6.69 14.76 -1.73
C GLY A 414 6.17 14.43 -0.34
N LEU A 415 7.05 13.97 0.54
CA LEU A 415 6.68 13.68 1.93
C LEU A 415 6.61 14.96 2.78
N PHE A 416 7.41 15.99 2.45
CA PHE A 416 7.45 17.26 3.19
C PHE A 416 6.67 18.34 2.43
N SER A 417 5.36 18.19 2.40
CA SER A 417 4.48 19.04 1.58
C SER A 417 4.37 20.49 2.06
N ASP A 418 4.76 20.78 3.30
CA ASP A 418 4.69 22.09 3.97
C ASP A 418 6.01 22.90 3.87
N THR A 419 7.06 22.32 3.34
CA THR A 419 8.38 22.93 3.23
C THR A 419 8.56 23.62 1.87
N PRO A 420 9.17 24.83 1.78
CA PRO A 420 9.50 25.45 0.51
C PRO A 420 10.49 24.64 -0.32
N GLY A 421 10.22 24.51 -1.63
CA GLY A 421 11.06 23.78 -2.57
C GLY A 421 12.45 24.38 -2.78
N ASN A 422 13.32 23.64 -3.47
CA ASN A 422 14.68 24.08 -3.78
C ASN A 422 14.68 25.15 -4.88
N TYR A 423 13.87 25.01 -5.90
CA TYR A 423 13.72 25.93 -7.03
C TYR A 423 12.47 26.80 -6.85
N VAL A 424 11.30 26.17 -6.72
CA VAL A 424 10.04 26.85 -6.40
C VAL A 424 10.01 27.14 -4.90
N LYS A 425 10.29 28.36 -4.50
CA LYS A 425 10.39 28.80 -3.10
C LYS A 425 9.02 28.84 -2.37
N LYS A 426 8.24 27.78 -2.51
CA LYS A 426 6.88 27.65 -2.06
C LYS A 426 6.63 26.22 -1.55
N PRO A 427 5.82 26.01 -0.50
CA PRO A 427 5.44 24.66 -0.06
C PRO A 427 4.78 23.87 -1.20
N MET A 428 5.07 22.57 -1.30
CA MET A 428 4.50 21.75 -2.37
C MET A 428 2.96 21.78 -2.36
N ARG A 429 2.36 21.81 -1.17
CA ARG A 429 0.91 21.82 -1.00
C ARG A 429 0.21 23.09 -1.53
N ASP A 430 0.98 24.16 -1.74
CA ASP A 430 0.46 25.43 -2.28
C ASP A 430 0.78 25.59 -3.78
N CYS A 431 1.49 24.61 -4.38
CA CYS A 431 1.93 24.66 -5.76
C CYS A 431 0.86 24.21 -6.74
N THR A 432 0.81 24.89 -7.90
CA THR A 432 0.10 24.40 -9.09
C THR A 432 0.84 23.21 -9.71
N GLY A 433 0.19 22.51 -10.64
CA GLY A 433 0.84 21.43 -11.38
C GLY A 433 2.09 21.90 -12.12
N LYS A 434 2.02 23.07 -12.78
CA LYS A 434 3.18 23.70 -13.43
C LYS A 434 4.35 23.90 -12.46
N GLU A 435 4.09 24.46 -11.29
CA GLU A 435 5.13 24.72 -10.28
C GLU A 435 5.76 23.42 -9.77
N ILE A 436 4.98 22.36 -9.53
CA ILE A 436 5.51 21.05 -9.17
C ILE A 436 6.37 20.47 -10.30
N CYS A 437 5.94 20.63 -11.55
CA CYS A 437 6.74 20.23 -12.70
C CYS A 437 8.07 21.00 -12.77
N MET A 438 8.07 22.32 -12.54
CA MET A 438 9.29 23.14 -12.53
C MET A 438 10.30 22.65 -11.47
N GLU A 439 9.85 22.34 -10.26
CA GLU A 439 10.70 21.78 -9.21
C GLU A 439 11.28 20.42 -9.62
N TRP A 440 10.47 19.56 -10.19
CA TRP A 440 10.92 18.26 -10.68
C TRP A 440 11.94 18.39 -11.83
N LEU A 441 11.69 19.26 -12.81
CA LEU A 441 12.61 19.52 -13.93
C LEU A 441 13.96 20.07 -13.45
N TYR A 442 13.94 20.98 -12.46
CA TYR A 442 15.17 21.45 -11.81
C TYR A 442 15.99 20.27 -11.26
N HIS A 443 15.32 19.35 -10.57
CA HIS A 443 15.97 18.17 -10.01
C HIS A 443 16.34 17.09 -11.04
N LEU A 444 15.80 17.15 -12.25
CA LEU A 444 16.28 16.32 -13.37
C LEU A 444 17.55 16.88 -14.03
N GLY A 445 17.95 18.10 -13.70
CA GLY A 445 19.10 18.78 -14.28
C GLY A 445 18.79 19.54 -15.57
N VAL A 446 17.55 19.94 -15.76
CA VAL A 446 17.15 20.85 -16.83
C VAL A 446 17.79 22.22 -16.59
N PRO A 447 18.41 22.87 -17.59
CA PRO A 447 18.94 24.22 -17.44
C PRO A 447 17.83 25.21 -16.99
N GLU A 448 18.12 26.02 -15.97
CA GLU A 448 17.12 26.93 -15.37
C GLU A 448 16.34 27.79 -16.39
N PRO A 449 16.97 28.35 -17.45
CA PRO A 449 16.24 29.14 -18.46
C PRO A 449 15.20 28.36 -19.27
N GLU A 450 15.29 27.01 -19.29
CA GLU A 450 14.39 26.14 -20.05
C GLU A 450 13.24 25.57 -19.20
N ILE A 451 13.35 25.62 -17.88
CA ILE A 451 12.43 24.95 -16.94
C ILE A 451 11.01 25.43 -17.12
N GLU A 452 10.79 26.75 -17.17
CA GLU A 452 9.46 27.32 -17.28
C GLU A 452 8.79 26.97 -18.61
N ASP A 453 9.53 27.06 -19.72
CA ASP A 453 9.02 26.71 -21.05
C ASP A 453 8.65 25.22 -21.15
N LEU A 454 9.50 24.33 -20.63
CA LEU A 454 9.21 22.91 -20.62
C LEU A 454 8.01 22.55 -19.72
N ALA A 455 7.92 23.15 -18.54
CA ALA A 455 6.79 22.94 -17.65
C ALA A 455 5.46 23.43 -18.24
N GLU A 456 5.48 24.52 -18.99
CA GLU A 456 4.28 25.13 -19.62
C GLU A 456 3.85 24.37 -20.88
N HIS A 457 4.79 23.97 -21.74
CA HIS A 457 4.46 23.51 -23.09
C HIS A 457 4.74 22.03 -23.36
N SER A 458 5.59 21.37 -22.54
CA SER A 458 5.98 19.97 -22.74
C SER A 458 5.45 19.02 -21.68
N ALA A 459 4.75 19.51 -20.67
CA ALA A 459 4.16 18.68 -19.62
C ALA A 459 2.76 19.18 -19.24
N ASN A 460 1.92 18.23 -18.84
CA ASN A 460 0.71 18.49 -18.07
C ASN A 460 0.82 17.78 -16.74
N THR A 461 0.79 18.52 -15.64
CA THR A 461 0.98 17.97 -14.31
C THR A 461 -0.25 18.24 -13.45
N VAL A 462 -0.78 17.18 -12.86
CA VAL A 462 -2.01 17.24 -12.05
C VAL A 462 -1.67 16.92 -10.60
N PRO A 463 -1.67 17.91 -9.70
CA PRO A 463 -1.44 17.69 -8.28
C PRO A 463 -2.65 17.05 -7.61
N VAL A 464 -2.39 16.26 -6.59
CA VAL A 464 -3.41 15.67 -5.71
C VAL A 464 -2.99 15.85 -4.27
N MET A 465 -3.84 16.47 -3.47
CA MET A 465 -3.71 16.55 -2.02
C MET A 465 -4.49 15.43 -1.37
N MET A 466 -3.86 14.72 -0.44
CA MET A 466 -4.46 13.60 0.30
C MET A 466 -4.31 13.83 1.80
N PRO A 467 -5.33 14.37 2.49
CA PRO A 467 -5.23 14.78 3.89
C PRO A 467 -4.94 13.63 4.88
N TYR A 468 -5.40 12.42 4.57
CA TYR A 468 -5.31 11.26 5.47
C TYR A 468 -4.42 10.15 4.94
N ILE A 469 -3.53 10.44 3.99
CA ILE A 469 -2.79 9.38 3.27
C ILE A 469 -1.87 8.57 4.17
N THR A 470 -1.32 9.15 5.25
CA THR A 470 -0.47 8.46 6.22
C THR A 470 -1.17 8.21 7.56
N ALA A 471 -2.48 8.44 7.66
CA ALA A 471 -3.25 8.26 8.89
C ALA A 471 -3.08 6.87 9.52
N PHE A 472 -2.92 5.82 8.71
CA PHE A 472 -2.69 4.47 9.20
C PHE A 472 -1.32 4.26 9.87
N PHE A 473 -0.36 5.18 9.71
CA PHE A 473 0.93 5.18 10.39
C PHE A 473 0.94 5.97 11.71
N MET A 474 -0.18 6.50 12.15
CA MET A 474 -0.27 7.17 13.45
C MET A 474 0.14 6.21 14.58
N PRO A 475 0.88 6.70 15.60
CA PRO A 475 1.17 5.93 16.81
C PRO A 475 -0.13 5.42 17.44
N ARG A 476 -0.18 4.13 17.76
CA ARG A 476 -1.37 3.43 18.23
C ARG A 476 -1.06 2.29 19.18
N ALA A 477 -2.11 1.78 19.82
CA ALA A 477 -2.09 0.55 20.62
C ALA A 477 -3.01 -0.53 20.01
N ALA A 478 -3.00 -1.72 20.59
CA ALA A 478 -3.96 -2.76 20.25
C ALA A 478 -5.39 -2.31 20.59
N GLY A 479 -6.34 -2.62 19.70
CA GLY A 479 -7.75 -2.24 19.84
C GLY A 479 -8.10 -0.86 19.28
N ASP A 480 -7.12 -0.02 18.91
CA ASP A 480 -7.40 1.23 18.21
C ASP A 480 -8.00 0.98 16.80
N ARG A 481 -7.61 -0.11 16.16
CA ARG A 481 -8.34 -0.69 15.00
C ARG A 481 -9.21 -1.84 15.48
N PRO A 482 -10.47 -1.94 15.02
CA PRO A 482 -11.28 -3.11 15.33
C PRO A 482 -10.71 -4.36 14.65
N ALA A 483 -10.93 -5.53 15.24
CA ALA A 483 -10.69 -6.79 14.53
C ALA A 483 -11.58 -6.87 13.27
N VAL A 484 -11.15 -7.61 12.24
CA VAL A 484 -11.96 -7.84 11.02
C VAL A 484 -13.35 -8.33 11.40
N VAL A 485 -13.43 -9.34 12.26
CA VAL A 485 -14.71 -9.78 12.87
C VAL A 485 -14.56 -9.65 14.39
N PRO A 486 -15.11 -8.58 15.00
CA PRO A 486 -15.03 -8.39 16.46
C PRO A 486 -15.70 -9.55 17.21
N GLU A 487 -15.19 -9.80 18.42
CA GLU A 487 -15.82 -10.81 19.28
C GLU A 487 -17.30 -10.48 19.54
N GLY A 488 -18.14 -11.49 19.37
CA GLY A 488 -19.59 -11.36 19.46
C GLY A 488 -20.29 -10.82 18.22
N ALA A 489 -19.56 -10.49 17.14
CA ALA A 489 -20.19 -10.06 15.88
C ALA A 489 -21.02 -11.18 15.28
N VAL A 490 -22.28 -10.87 14.92
CA VAL A 490 -23.25 -11.84 14.38
C VAL A 490 -23.25 -11.81 12.85
N ASN A 491 -23.31 -10.61 12.26
CA ASN A 491 -23.60 -10.44 10.84
C ASN A 491 -22.80 -9.31 10.18
N PHE A 492 -21.70 -8.89 10.75
CA PHE A 492 -20.89 -7.82 10.16
C PHE A 492 -19.40 -8.04 10.34
N ALA A 493 -18.61 -7.37 9.51
CA ALA A 493 -17.16 -7.32 9.58
C ALA A 493 -16.63 -5.93 9.19
N PHE A 494 -15.48 -5.55 9.75
CA PHE A 494 -14.70 -4.39 9.34
C PHE A 494 -13.66 -4.78 8.29
N LEU A 495 -13.45 -3.89 7.32
CA LEU A 495 -12.59 -4.14 6.18
C LEU A 495 -11.54 -3.05 5.99
N GLY A 496 -10.42 -3.42 5.36
CA GLY A 496 -9.42 -2.49 4.83
C GLY A 496 -8.33 -2.11 5.81
N GLN A 497 -7.69 -0.97 5.55
CA GLN A 497 -6.47 -0.54 6.24
C GLN A 497 -6.69 -0.19 7.73
N PHE A 498 -7.93 0.01 8.14
CA PHE A 498 -8.29 0.35 9.52
C PHE A 498 -9.06 -0.77 10.24
N ALA A 499 -8.96 -1.99 9.73
CA ALA A 499 -9.32 -3.21 10.44
C ALA A 499 -8.03 -3.98 10.79
N GLU A 500 -7.99 -4.68 11.92
CA GLU A 500 -6.80 -5.40 12.37
C GLU A 500 -6.84 -6.85 11.90
N THR A 501 -5.81 -7.27 11.16
CA THR A 501 -5.53 -8.66 10.85
C THR A 501 -4.10 -9.02 11.30
N PRO A 502 -3.87 -10.19 11.89
CA PRO A 502 -2.58 -10.52 12.47
C PRO A 502 -1.50 -10.77 11.40
N ARG A 503 -0.26 -10.45 11.74
CA ARG A 503 0.98 -10.78 11.01
C ARG A 503 1.19 -10.08 9.67
N ASP A 504 0.22 -9.38 9.13
CA ASP A 504 0.38 -8.59 7.90
C ASP A 504 0.59 -7.12 8.24
N THR A 505 0.88 -6.32 7.25
CA THR A 505 1.13 -4.88 7.44
C THR A 505 0.26 -4.04 6.53
N ILE A 506 -0.22 -2.95 7.08
CA ILE A 506 -1.07 -1.95 6.41
C ILE A 506 -0.41 -1.33 5.17
N PHE A 507 -1.15 -0.52 4.42
CA PHE A 507 -0.72 0.19 3.22
C PHE A 507 -0.39 -0.72 2.02
N THR A 508 -0.65 -2.01 2.11
CA THR A 508 -0.51 -2.94 0.99
C THR A 508 -1.86 -3.31 0.40
N THR A 509 -1.88 -3.63 -0.88
CA THR A 509 -3.07 -4.20 -1.53
C THR A 509 -3.41 -5.54 -0.91
N GLU A 510 -2.42 -6.35 -0.56
CA GLU A 510 -2.57 -7.63 0.11
C GLU A 510 -3.32 -7.50 1.43
N TYR A 511 -2.94 -6.55 2.31
CA TYR A 511 -3.61 -6.35 3.58
C TYR A 511 -5.11 -6.08 3.41
N SER A 512 -5.45 -5.18 2.48
CA SER A 512 -6.86 -4.90 2.16
C SER A 512 -7.58 -6.17 1.70
N MET A 513 -7.01 -6.90 0.75
CA MET A 513 -7.63 -8.10 0.20
C MET A 513 -7.75 -9.22 1.25
N ARG A 514 -6.75 -9.36 2.13
CA ARG A 514 -6.76 -10.31 3.24
C ARG A 514 -7.91 -10.07 4.20
N THR A 515 -8.14 -8.82 4.61
CA THR A 515 -9.28 -8.49 5.48
C THR A 515 -10.62 -8.82 4.82
N GLY A 516 -10.73 -8.63 3.51
CA GLY A 516 -11.92 -9.00 2.74
C GLY A 516 -12.18 -10.52 2.70
N MET A 517 -11.12 -11.31 2.46
CA MET A 517 -11.23 -12.78 2.47
C MET A 517 -11.55 -13.29 3.87
N GLU A 518 -10.85 -12.80 4.91
CA GLU A 518 -11.06 -13.17 6.30
C GLU A 518 -12.51 -12.91 6.74
N ALA A 519 -13.03 -11.73 6.42
CA ALA A 519 -14.41 -11.35 6.73
C ALA A 519 -15.42 -12.31 6.13
N VAL A 520 -15.30 -12.61 4.85
CA VAL A 520 -16.23 -13.51 4.14
C VAL A 520 -16.14 -14.92 4.68
N TYR A 521 -14.93 -15.44 4.89
CA TYR A 521 -14.71 -16.80 5.35
C TYR A 521 -15.20 -17.00 6.78
N THR A 522 -15.02 -16.02 7.64
CA THR A 522 -15.49 -16.07 9.03
C THR A 522 -17.02 -15.99 9.11
N LEU A 523 -17.64 -15.00 8.43
CA LEU A 523 -19.09 -14.80 8.52
C LEU A 523 -19.93 -15.89 7.83
N LEU A 524 -19.36 -16.58 6.84
CA LEU A 524 -20.02 -17.67 6.13
C LEU A 524 -19.56 -19.06 6.60
N ASP A 525 -18.64 -19.14 7.54
CA ASP A 525 -18.02 -20.42 8.00
C ASP A 525 -17.55 -21.28 6.81
N ILE A 526 -16.75 -20.63 5.92
CA ILE A 526 -16.19 -21.32 4.76
C ILE A 526 -15.07 -22.26 5.22
N ASP A 527 -15.21 -23.54 4.87
CA ASP A 527 -14.32 -24.62 5.31
C ASP A 527 -12.92 -24.62 4.63
N ARG A 528 -12.47 -23.43 4.20
CA ARG A 528 -11.16 -23.19 3.60
C ARG A 528 -10.41 -22.13 4.40
N GLY A 529 -9.15 -22.36 4.73
CA GLY A 529 -8.32 -21.40 5.47
C GLY A 529 -7.95 -20.18 4.62
N VAL A 530 -7.84 -19.02 5.27
CA VAL A 530 -7.16 -17.85 4.69
C VAL A 530 -5.67 -18.17 4.58
N PRO A 531 -5.01 -17.93 3.43
CA PRO A 531 -3.58 -18.17 3.29
C PRO A 531 -2.77 -17.43 4.37
N GLU A 532 -1.80 -18.12 4.95
CA GLU A 532 -0.89 -17.49 5.91
C GLU A 532 -0.06 -16.40 5.22
N VAL A 533 0.33 -15.39 5.99
CA VAL A 533 1.34 -14.42 5.56
C VAL A 533 2.67 -15.15 5.40
N TRP A 534 3.43 -14.83 4.34
CA TRP A 534 4.74 -15.45 4.10
C TRP A 534 5.62 -15.42 5.35
N GLY A 535 6.05 -16.60 5.77
CA GLY A 535 6.70 -16.82 7.06
C GLY A 535 8.18 -16.46 7.12
N SER A 536 8.67 -15.47 6.39
CA SER A 536 10.09 -15.10 6.34
C SER A 536 10.69 -14.78 7.72
N THR A 537 9.89 -14.30 8.66
CA THR A 537 10.33 -14.07 10.05
C THR A 537 10.65 -15.36 10.82
N TYR A 538 10.22 -16.49 10.32
CA TYR A 538 10.49 -17.82 10.89
C TYR A 538 11.51 -18.60 10.08
N ASP A 539 11.98 -18.06 8.95
CA ASP A 539 13.05 -18.67 8.16
C ASP A 539 14.40 -18.09 8.60
N VAL A 540 15.20 -18.93 9.23
CA VAL A 540 16.54 -18.54 9.71
C VAL A 540 17.44 -18.04 8.58
N ARG A 541 17.27 -18.52 7.36
CA ARG A 541 18.04 -18.09 6.18
C ARG A 541 17.73 -16.65 5.82
N ASP A 542 16.44 -16.28 5.83
CA ASP A 542 16.01 -14.89 5.57
C ASP A 542 16.53 -13.94 6.64
N LEU A 543 16.46 -14.34 7.92
CA LEU A 543 16.95 -13.52 9.03
C LEU A 543 18.47 -13.33 8.97
N LEU A 544 19.22 -14.38 8.67
CA LEU A 544 20.68 -14.32 8.53
C LEU A 544 21.08 -13.46 7.33
N ASN A 545 20.42 -13.65 6.19
CA ASN A 545 20.66 -12.84 4.99
C ASN A 545 20.37 -11.35 5.27
N ALA A 546 19.23 -11.04 5.88
CA ALA A 546 18.88 -9.66 6.24
C ALA A 546 19.93 -9.03 7.17
N ALA A 547 20.43 -9.77 8.16
CA ALA A 547 21.48 -9.29 9.07
C ALA A 547 22.79 -8.96 8.35
N VAL A 548 23.20 -9.78 7.37
CA VAL A 548 24.38 -9.51 6.54
C VAL A 548 24.15 -8.33 5.62
N GLN A 549 22.98 -8.24 4.99
CA GLN A 549 22.63 -7.13 4.08
C GLN A 549 22.60 -5.78 4.82
N LEU A 550 22.00 -5.73 6.02
CA LEU A 550 22.00 -4.50 6.85
C LEU A 550 23.42 -4.02 7.17
N ARG A 551 24.41 -4.91 7.20
CA ARG A 551 25.82 -4.60 7.41
C ARG A 551 26.61 -4.41 6.12
N ASP A 552 25.96 -4.17 5.01
CA ASP A 552 26.60 -4.01 3.68
C ASP A 552 27.50 -5.19 3.31
N GLY A 553 27.09 -6.42 3.65
CA GLY A 553 27.81 -7.65 3.38
C GLY A 553 28.96 -7.99 4.36
N ARG A 554 29.14 -7.21 5.44
CA ARG A 554 30.18 -7.48 6.44
C ARG A 554 29.79 -8.69 7.33
N PRO A 555 30.68 -9.66 7.53
CA PRO A 555 30.41 -10.81 8.39
C PRO A 555 30.09 -10.40 9.84
N LEU A 556 29.29 -11.19 10.53
CA LEU A 556 28.99 -10.95 11.95
C LEU A 556 30.24 -11.14 12.84
N SER A 557 31.23 -11.92 12.39
CA SER A 557 32.53 -12.10 13.05
C SER A 557 33.30 -10.76 13.24
N ASP A 558 33.03 -9.78 12.40
CA ASP A 558 33.70 -8.46 12.43
C ASP A 558 33.06 -7.47 13.43
N LEU A 559 31.99 -7.89 14.13
CA LEU A 559 31.38 -7.07 15.16
C LEU A 559 32.37 -6.71 16.27
N LYS A 560 32.44 -5.43 16.63
CA LYS A 560 33.21 -4.96 17.78
C LYS A 560 32.51 -5.37 19.07
N MET A 561 32.66 -6.64 19.44
CA MET A 561 32.12 -7.19 20.69
C MET A 561 33.13 -7.08 21.81
N ARG A 562 32.64 -7.06 23.06
CA ARG A 562 33.50 -7.21 24.24
C ARG A 562 34.19 -8.56 24.17
N TRP A 563 35.39 -8.67 24.70
CA TRP A 563 36.22 -9.89 24.63
C TRP A 563 35.49 -11.15 25.17
N ILE A 564 34.63 -10.98 26.18
CA ILE A 564 33.83 -12.06 26.77
C ILE A 564 32.77 -12.54 25.78
N GLU A 565 32.08 -11.63 25.10
CA GLU A 565 31.07 -11.93 24.09
C GLU A 565 31.68 -12.58 22.84
N ARG A 566 32.87 -12.11 22.44
CA ARG A 566 33.65 -12.68 21.33
C ARG A 566 34.14 -14.11 21.66
N PHE A 567 34.56 -14.33 22.91
CA PHE A 567 34.99 -15.64 23.38
C PHE A 567 33.81 -16.63 23.47
N ALA A 568 32.65 -16.18 23.94
CA ALA A 568 31.42 -16.99 23.97
C ALA A 568 30.92 -17.31 22.55
N LEU A 569 30.92 -16.32 21.63
CA LEU A 569 30.57 -16.54 20.24
C LEU A 569 31.56 -17.49 19.55
N GLY A 570 32.86 -17.33 19.76
CA GLY A 570 33.89 -18.25 19.23
C GLY A 570 33.62 -19.71 19.63
N LYS A 571 33.33 -19.96 20.91
CA LYS A 571 32.97 -21.30 21.37
C LYS A 571 31.69 -21.86 20.74
N VAL A 572 30.70 -21.01 20.46
CA VAL A 572 29.47 -21.43 19.77
C VAL A 572 29.81 -21.76 18.31
N ILE A 573 30.55 -20.89 17.63
CA ILE A 573 31.01 -21.10 16.26
C ILE A 573 31.79 -22.41 16.13
N ASP A 574 32.78 -22.63 16.99
CA ASP A 574 33.58 -23.88 16.99
C ASP A 574 32.73 -25.15 17.15
N ARG A 575 31.63 -25.05 17.93
CA ARG A 575 30.72 -26.19 18.13
C ARG A 575 29.80 -26.46 16.96
N VAL A 576 29.46 -25.44 16.18
CA VAL A 576 28.52 -25.57 15.06
C VAL A 576 29.21 -25.65 13.71
N GLN A 577 30.51 -25.38 13.63
CA GLN A 577 31.25 -25.22 12.37
C GLN A 577 31.18 -26.45 11.46
N GLU A 578 31.14 -27.66 12.02
CA GLU A 578 31.04 -28.93 11.28
C GLU A 578 29.58 -29.39 11.09
N THR A 579 28.62 -28.67 11.62
CA THR A 579 27.20 -28.99 11.50
C THR A 579 26.56 -28.34 10.26
N ASP A 580 25.35 -28.76 9.90
CA ASP A 580 24.57 -28.10 8.83
C ASP A 580 24.31 -26.62 9.14
N LEU A 581 24.16 -26.27 10.43
CA LEU A 581 24.08 -24.87 10.85
C LEU A 581 25.36 -24.11 10.55
N GLY A 582 26.53 -24.71 10.83
CA GLY A 582 27.82 -24.10 10.51
C GLY A 582 28.01 -23.87 9.01
N ARG A 583 27.61 -24.84 8.17
CA ARG A 583 27.62 -24.68 6.71
C ARG A 583 26.71 -23.56 6.26
N LEU A 584 25.50 -23.45 6.82
CA LEU A 584 24.56 -22.37 6.55
C LEU A 584 25.15 -21.01 6.93
N LEU A 585 25.78 -20.90 8.12
CA LEU A 585 26.42 -19.67 8.58
C LEU A 585 27.59 -19.25 7.67
N GLN A 586 28.36 -20.19 7.11
CA GLN A 586 29.42 -19.91 6.13
C GLN A 586 28.84 -19.49 4.78
N GLU A 587 27.81 -20.18 4.28
CA GLU A 587 27.13 -19.83 3.02
C GLU A 587 26.62 -18.38 3.01
N TYR A 588 26.05 -17.94 4.13
CA TYR A 588 25.57 -16.57 4.32
C TYR A 588 26.64 -15.60 4.82
N LYS A 589 27.92 -15.98 4.83
CA LYS A 589 29.06 -15.13 5.24
C LYS A 589 28.90 -14.54 6.65
N ILE A 590 28.30 -15.27 7.55
CA ILE A 590 28.07 -14.84 8.93
C ILE A 590 29.29 -15.13 9.80
N ILE A 591 29.96 -16.24 9.51
CA ILE A 591 31.22 -16.68 10.14
C ILE A 591 32.27 -17.00 9.10
#